data_6cff31119ef1ae9384928bdc6ac9ab19
#
_entry.id   6cff31119ef1ae9384928bdc6ac9ab19
#
_cell.length_a   1.000
_cell.length_b   1.000
_cell.length_c   1.000
_cell.angle_alpha   90.00
_cell.angle_beta   90.00
_cell.angle_gamma   90.00
#
_symmetry.space_group_name_H-M   'P 1'
#
loop_
_entity.id
_entity.type
_entity.pdbx_description
1 polymer ?
#
loop_
_entity_poly.entity_id
_entity_poly.type
_entity_poly.pdbx_seq_one_letter_code
_entity_poly.pdbx_strand_id
1 'polypeptide(L)'
;MPSASGVRIAGDDYQWLHAWRMCMEALHENLTGNTPNPVIAVGVEEAGVGNGDDVVLYRRRPPNTYMQVKYAVDNRTPVSLAYLGEQGILRKMVKAHGELTADGTPVEMRLVTNRTIDPNDLLLRDRDGRDGRLLPRAAQGNARSDRGKARAEWATKAKTDEPALMAFLDQFHLDAAYDLDKLRKDVSLLMTANGLRSDAVAVSLGADWISQQVIAGHRRLSVDDIKSAATALNLQAGSPWTTISIATIKRDQLAHQAAATVDWVERISGDTDWTRIEPKPPATWADLATDVRMVPDQLAGNKRILVSGHMRQATGFLIGSELRRVMGYEIGIRQGDQLWTSEEQPDHYDIAVEETVVEAGSDTAVIINVAAAAAEDAIDWIKESGIPVGKILTVTPKVGAGPKAIPTPSAANSLAVAIRDLARRHARAGDIHLFLIGPLGLAVLLGHHWNRVTTTQVYEHLGGPDYVRAFTVDA
;
A
#
# COMPACT_ATOMS: atom_id res chain seq x y z
N MET A 1 9.96 -5.23 33.01
CA MET A 1 10.17 -4.03 32.20
C MET A 1 11.49 -4.19 31.48
N PRO A 2 11.60 -3.82 30.19
CA PRO A 2 12.89 -3.83 29.51
C PRO A 2 13.88 -2.90 30.20
N SER A 3 15.18 -3.22 30.12
CA SER A 3 16.24 -2.36 30.65
C SER A 3 16.33 -1.06 29.85
N ALA A 4 16.87 0.01 30.46
CA ALA A 4 17.08 1.29 29.77
C ALA A 4 17.93 1.14 28.50
N SER A 5 18.94 0.24 28.54
CA SER A 5 19.75 -0.09 27.36
C SER A 5 18.95 -0.80 26.28
N GLY A 6 18.07 -1.73 26.65
CA GLY A 6 17.20 -2.41 25.69
C GLY A 6 16.19 -1.47 25.00
N VAL A 7 15.69 -0.48 25.73
CA VAL A 7 14.78 0.57 25.16
C VAL A 7 15.54 1.42 24.14
N ARG A 8 16.79 1.80 24.44
CA ARG A 8 17.61 2.60 23.52
C ARG A 8 17.95 1.83 22.26
N ILE A 9 18.43 0.59 22.39
CA ILE A 9 18.76 -0.27 21.23
C ILE A 9 17.54 -0.44 20.33
N ALA A 10 16.36 -0.74 20.89
CA ALA A 10 15.15 -0.88 20.08
C ALA A 10 14.73 0.44 19.38
N GLY A 11 15.03 1.59 19.99
CA GLY A 11 14.83 2.91 19.37
C GLY A 11 15.78 3.13 18.19
N ASP A 12 17.06 2.83 18.39
CA ASP A 12 18.09 2.98 17.38
C ASP A 12 17.80 2.03 16.18
N ASP A 13 17.46 0.76 16.43
CA ASP A 13 17.10 -0.22 15.39
C ASP A 13 15.90 0.24 14.55
N TYR A 14 14.86 0.80 15.20
CA TYR A 14 13.70 1.33 14.50
C TYR A 14 14.08 2.54 13.64
N GLN A 15 14.95 3.41 14.12
CA GLN A 15 15.44 4.58 13.38
C GLN A 15 16.28 4.17 12.17
N TRP A 16 17.22 3.21 12.33
CA TRP A 16 18.05 2.72 11.22
C TRP A 16 17.22 2.05 10.15
N LEU A 17 16.23 1.27 10.54
CA LEU A 17 15.32 0.63 9.60
C LEU A 17 14.46 1.67 8.88
N HIS A 18 14.06 2.73 9.56
CA HIS A 18 13.33 3.83 8.93
C HIS A 18 14.21 4.61 7.93
N ALA A 19 15.47 4.87 8.30
CA ALA A 19 16.44 5.48 7.38
C ALA A 19 16.69 4.60 6.15
N TRP A 20 16.81 3.27 6.33
CA TRP A 20 16.93 2.33 5.20
C TRP A 20 15.69 2.35 4.31
N ARG A 21 14.48 2.43 4.88
CA ARG A 21 13.25 2.64 4.12
C ARG A 21 13.35 3.88 3.23
N MET A 22 13.83 5.00 3.77
CA MET A 22 14.00 6.24 3.00
C MET A 22 15.06 6.11 1.91
N CYS A 23 16.13 5.36 2.16
CA CYS A 23 17.11 5.03 1.13
C CYS A 23 16.49 4.21 -0.02
N MET A 24 15.61 3.27 0.30
CA MET A 24 14.91 2.47 -0.71
C MET A 24 13.90 3.30 -1.50
N GLU A 25 13.26 4.27 -0.86
CA GLU A 25 12.40 5.26 -1.52
C GLU A 25 13.20 6.12 -2.50
N ALA A 26 14.32 6.70 -2.05
CA ALA A 26 15.21 7.49 -2.88
C ALA A 26 15.74 6.69 -4.09
N LEU A 27 16.10 5.43 -3.87
CA LEU A 27 16.54 4.52 -4.93
C LEU A 27 15.44 4.29 -5.95
N HIS A 28 14.21 4.00 -5.49
CA HIS A 28 13.06 3.74 -6.36
C HIS A 28 12.70 4.94 -7.23
N GLU A 29 12.61 6.14 -6.64
CA GLU A 29 12.35 7.38 -7.38
C GLU A 29 13.38 7.63 -8.50
N ASN A 30 14.64 7.30 -8.24
CA ASN A 30 15.73 7.49 -9.22
C ASN A 30 15.79 6.37 -10.27
N LEU A 31 15.42 5.14 -9.94
CA LEU A 31 15.41 4.03 -10.89
C LEU A 31 14.24 4.14 -11.88
N THR A 32 13.08 4.56 -11.39
CA THR A 32 11.87 4.65 -12.21
C THR A 32 11.75 5.96 -12.97
N GLY A 33 12.35 7.05 -12.45
CA GLY A 33 12.29 8.37 -13.06
C GLY A 33 10.89 9.01 -13.08
N ASN A 34 9.92 8.43 -12.36
CA ASN A 34 8.52 8.87 -12.39
C ASN A 34 8.25 10.09 -11.49
N THR A 35 9.16 10.39 -10.56
CA THR A 35 9.00 11.50 -9.61
C THR A 35 9.59 12.79 -10.17
N PRO A 36 8.80 13.86 -10.33
CA PRO A 36 9.30 15.13 -10.90
C PRO A 36 10.39 15.82 -10.06
N ASN A 37 10.36 15.58 -8.75
CA ASN A 37 11.33 16.13 -7.79
C ASN A 37 11.91 15.01 -6.92
N PRO A 38 12.79 14.15 -7.48
CA PRO A 38 13.28 12.96 -6.77
C PRO A 38 14.20 13.33 -5.61
N VAL A 39 14.27 12.44 -4.65
CA VAL A 39 15.25 12.46 -3.57
C VAL A 39 16.65 12.22 -4.17
N ILE A 40 17.61 13.05 -3.80
CA ILE A 40 19.00 12.98 -4.27
C ILE A 40 19.96 12.47 -3.18
N ALA A 41 19.59 12.60 -1.90
CA ALA A 41 20.34 12.09 -0.77
C ALA A 41 19.43 11.88 0.44
N VAL A 42 19.86 10.99 1.34
CA VAL A 42 19.23 10.73 2.65
C VAL A 42 20.22 11.13 3.74
N GLY A 43 19.83 12.06 4.60
CA GLY A 43 20.56 12.42 5.82
C GLY A 43 20.14 11.54 6.99
N VAL A 44 21.09 11.18 7.85
CA VAL A 44 20.82 10.37 9.06
C VAL A 44 21.59 10.97 10.22
N GLU A 45 20.90 11.42 11.26
CA GLU A 45 21.45 12.11 12.42
C GLU A 45 22.40 13.27 12.04
N GLU A 46 22.05 14.06 11.06
CA GLU A 46 22.88 15.18 10.60
C GLU A 46 22.88 16.31 11.64
N ALA A 47 24.08 16.76 12.04
CA ALA A 47 24.24 17.90 12.92
C ALA A 47 23.81 19.19 12.20
N GLY A 48 23.12 20.10 12.91
CA GLY A 48 22.79 21.45 12.39
C GLY A 48 21.38 21.61 11.83
N VAL A 49 20.59 20.55 11.76
CA VAL A 49 19.18 20.59 11.31
C VAL A 49 18.16 20.61 12.47
N GLY A 50 18.60 20.82 13.69
CA GLY A 50 17.74 20.88 14.88
C GLY A 50 17.19 19.49 15.26
N ASN A 51 15.94 19.45 15.76
CA ASN A 51 15.30 18.18 16.14
C ASN A 51 14.40 17.61 15.03
N GLY A 52 14.76 17.75 13.79
CA GLY A 52 14.23 17.05 12.64
C GLY A 52 15.33 16.26 11.96
N ASP A 53 16.36 15.86 12.72
CA ASP A 53 17.63 15.35 12.26
C ASP A 53 17.76 13.82 12.25
N ASP A 54 16.76 13.10 12.77
CA ASP A 54 16.84 11.63 12.79
C ASP A 54 16.93 11.09 11.36
N VAL A 55 16.09 11.60 10.42
CA VAL A 55 16.19 11.29 8.99
C VAL A 55 15.81 12.52 8.15
N VAL A 56 16.57 12.83 7.12
CA VAL A 56 16.30 13.95 6.20
C VAL A 56 16.27 13.46 4.76
N LEU A 57 15.23 13.80 4.00
CA LEU A 57 15.18 13.58 2.55
C LEU A 57 15.55 14.86 1.82
N TYR A 58 16.69 14.86 1.16
CA TYR A 58 17.13 15.94 0.29
C TYR A 58 16.61 15.74 -1.12
N ARG A 59 15.74 16.63 -1.56
CA ARG A 59 15.21 16.60 -2.92
C ARG A 59 15.99 17.50 -3.86
N ARG A 60 15.84 17.28 -5.16
CA ARG A 60 16.49 18.13 -6.18
C ARG A 60 16.09 19.61 -6.02
N ARG A 61 14.88 19.87 -5.57
CA ARG A 61 14.34 21.21 -5.26
C ARG A 61 13.51 21.12 -3.96
N PRO A 62 13.45 22.19 -3.16
CA PRO A 62 12.58 22.23 -2.00
C PRO A 62 11.11 21.88 -2.36
N PRO A 63 10.33 21.37 -1.38
CA PRO A 63 10.67 21.16 0.02
C PRO A 63 11.53 19.93 0.25
N ASN A 64 12.51 20.02 1.17
CA ASN A 64 13.11 18.85 1.80
C ASN A 64 12.23 18.35 2.93
N THR A 65 12.32 17.05 3.27
CA THR A 65 11.52 16.44 4.35
C THR A 65 12.42 16.15 5.54
N TYR A 66 12.07 16.68 6.71
CA TYR A 66 12.78 16.50 7.98
C TYR A 66 11.94 15.64 8.92
N MET A 67 12.49 14.51 9.35
CA MET A 67 11.76 13.51 10.13
C MET A 67 12.35 13.36 11.52
N GLN A 68 11.47 13.45 12.52
CA GLN A 68 11.75 13.00 13.88
C GLN A 68 11.13 11.62 14.07
N VAL A 69 11.95 10.63 14.42
CA VAL A 69 11.52 9.24 14.60
C VAL A 69 11.49 8.94 16.10
N LYS A 70 10.36 8.47 16.61
CA LYS A 70 10.15 8.14 18.02
C LYS A 70 9.55 6.75 18.19
N TYR A 71 10.34 5.84 18.74
CA TYR A 71 9.91 4.49 19.05
C TYR A 71 9.68 4.31 20.55
N ALA A 72 8.63 3.61 20.92
CA ALA A 72 8.34 3.22 22.28
C ALA A 72 8.18 1.70 22.38
N VAL A 73 8.95 1.08 23.27
CA VAL A 73 8.78 -0.35 23.61
C VAL A 73 7.42 -0.58 24.30
N ASP A 74 7.00 0.37 25.15
CA ASP A 74 5.62 0.44 25.67
C ASP A 74 4.89 1.58 24.95
N ASN A 75 4.07 1.23 23.98
CA ASN A 75 3.34 2.18 23.14
C ASN A 75 1.90 2.47 23.63
N ARG A 76 1.54 2.05 24.86
CA ARG A 76 0.19 2.25 25.41
C ARG A 76 -0.18 3.71 25.63
N THR A 77 0.80 4.58 25.93
CA THR A 77 0.54 6.03 26.03
C THR A 77 0.39 6.60 24.62
N PRO A 78 -0.78 7.16 24.26
CA PRO A 78 -0.99 7.73 22.93
C PRO A 78 -0.26 9.05 22.76
N VAL A 79 -0.09 9.48 21.51
CA VAL A 79 0.35 10.84 21.18
C VAL A 79 -0.78 11.80 21.50
N SER A 80 -0.48 12.77 22.36
CA SER A 80 -1.36 13.88 22.75
C SER A 80 -0.54 15.14 22.92
N LEU A 81 -1.19 16.29 23.10
CA LEU A 81 -0.50 17.54 23.45
C LEU A 81 0.35 17.38 24.72
N ALA A 82 -0.17 16.68 25.73
CA ALA A 82 0.58 16.40 26.96
C ALA A 82 1.89 15.66 26.66
N TYR A 83 1.83 14.56 25.91
CA TYR A 83 3.00 13.80 25.49
C TYR A 83 3.99 14.65 24.68
N LEU A 84 3.51 15.37 23.68
CA LEU A 84 4.37 16.21 22.82
C LEU A 84 5.01 17.35 23.60
N GLY A 85 4.30 17.91 24.60
CA GLY A 85 4.78 18.98 25.46
C GLY A 85 5.80 18.51 26.52
N GLU A 86 5.50 17.42 27.24
CA GLU A 86 6.37 16.85 28.28
C GLU A 86 7.71 16.38 27.71
N GLN A 87 7.69 15.74 26.55
CA GLN A 87 8.91 15.32 25.84
C GLN A 87 9.62 16.47 25.13
N GLY A 88 9.01 17.66 25.11
CA GLY A 88 9.53 18.85 24.41
C GLY A 88 9.60 18.69 22.89
N ILE A 89 8.93 17.68 22.31
CA ILE A 89 8.94 17.37 20.88
C ILE A 89 8.35 18.54 20.10
N LEU A 90 7.14 18.98 20.47
CA LEU A 90 6.44 20.06 19.77
C LEU A 90 7.29 21.34 19.73
N ARG A 91 7.81 21.78 20.87
CA ARG A 91 8.65 23.00 20.96
C ARG A 91 9.90 22.90 20.08
N LYS A 92 10.54 21.74 20.09
CA LYS A 92 11.77 21.52 19.33
C LYS A 92 11.50 21.51 17.83
N MET A 93 10.40 20.87 17.39
CA MET A 93 10.02 20.84 15.97
C MET A 93 9.58 22.20 15.45
N VAL A 94 8.78 22.95 16.22
CA VAL A 94 8.38 24.32 15.85
C VAL A 94 9.59 25.23 15.75
N LYS A 95 10.56 25.13 16.68
CA LYS A 95 11.81 25.89 16.62
C LYS A 95 12.62 25.52 15.37
N ALA A 96 12.84 24.23 15.11
CA ALA A 96 13.56 23.77 13.93
C ALA A 96 12.87 24.24 12.63
N HIS A 97 11.55 24.16 12.54
CA HIS A 97 10.80 24.71 11.41
C HIS A 97 11.08 26.20 11.20
N GLY A 98 11.01 27.02 12.25
CA GLY A 98 11.30 28.45 12.13
C GLY A 98 12.75 28.73 11.67
N GLU A 99 13.73 27.95 12.12
CA GLU A 99 15.13 28.06 11.70
C GLU A 99 15.32 27.66 10.24
N LEU A 100 14.69 26.54 9.80
CA LEU A 100 14.80 26.00 8.45
C LEU A 100 14.05 26.85 7.41
N THR A 101 13.01 27.59 7.82
CA THR A 101 12.22 28.44 6.91
C THR A 101 12.59 29.92 7.00
N ALA A 102 13.65 30.28 7.73
CA ALA A 102 14.03 31.68 7.96
C ALA A 102 14.39 32.44 6.67
N ASP A 103 14.83 31.75 5.64
CA ASP A 103 15.12 32.30 4.31
C ASP A 103 13.94 32.20 3.34
N GLY A 104 12.77 31.73 3.80
CA GLY A 104 11.60 31.51 2.97
C GLY A 104 11.58 30.17 2.22
N THR A 105 12.56 29.28 2.41
CA THR A 105 12.59 27.97 1.80
C THR A 105 11.51 27.07 2.42
N PRO A 106 10.58 26.48 1.63
CA PRO A 106 9.58 25.55 2.17
C PRO A 106 10.25 24.26 2.62
N VAL A 107 9.73 23.70 3.71
CA VAL A 107 10.16 22.41 4.27
C VAL A 107 8.94 21.54 4.57
N GLU A 108 9.12 20.24 4.67
CA GLU A 108 8.14 19.30 5.20
C GLU A 108 8.68 18.74 6.52
N MET A 109 7.88 18.81 7.58
CA MET A 109 8.24 18.28 8.90
C MET A 109 7.41 17.05 9.20
N ARG A 110 8.05 15.93 9.61
CA ARG A 110 7.36 14.69 9.97
C ARG A 110 7.70 14.23 11.38
N LEU A 111 6.69 13.81 12.11
CA LEU A 111 6.87 13.00 13.32
C LEU A 111 6.38 11.58 13.03
N VAL A 112 7.29 10.62 13.13
CA VAL A 112 7.00 9.19 12.91
C VAL A 112 7.05 8.47 14.25
N THR A 113 6.00 7.70 14.59
CA THR A 113 5.96 6.95 15.85
C THR A 113 5.08 5.72 15.79
N ASN A 114 5.44 4.70 16.57
CA ASN A 114 4.61 3.51 16.76
C ASN A 114 3.46 3.70 17.77
N ARG A 115 3.34 4.88 18.39
CA ARG A 115 2.24 5.20 19.29
C ARG A 115 0.96 5.53 18.49
N THR A 116 -0.19 5.17 19.07
CA THR A 116 -1.50 5.61 18.56
C THR A 116 -1.74 7.08 18.90
N ILE A 117 -2.80 7.68 18.39
CA ILE A 117 -3.23 9.05 18.69
C ILE A 117 -4.27 9.01 19.79
N ASP A 118 -4.22 9.99 20.69
CA ASP A 118 -5.27 10.21 21.67
C ASP A 118 -6.55 10.68 20.95
N PRO A 119 -7.65 9.93 21.02
CA PRO A 119 -8.91 10.30 20.38
C PRO A 119 -9.54 11.56 20.98
N ASN A 120 -9.10 11.99 22.15
CA ASN A 120 -9.58 13.21 22.82
C ASN A 120 -8.78 14.46 22.41
N ASP A 121 -7.62 14.32 21.77
CA ASP A 121 -6.87 15.48 21.28
C ASP A 121 -7.54 16.06 20.02
N LEU A 122 -8.08 17.28 20.16
CA LEU A 122 -8.90 17.93 19.14
C LEU A 122 -8.16 18.27 17.84
N LEU A 123 -6.84 18.45 17.88
CA LEU A 123 -6.06 18.75 16.69
C LEU A 123 -5.53 17.48 16.00
N LEU A 124 -5.20 16.46 16.78
CA LEU A 124 -4.61 15.22 16.26
C LEU A 124 -5.64 14.22 15.73
N ARG A 125 -6.79 14.09 16.41
CA ARG A 125 -7.80 13.08 16.04
C ARG A 125 -8.38 13.24 14.64
N ASP A 126 -8.47 14.50 14.19
CA ASP A 126 -9.07 14.84 12.89
C ASP A 126 -8.01 15.00 11.77
N ARG A 127 -6.76 14.55 12.00
CA ARG A 127 -5.73 14.58 10.98
C ARG A 127 -6.15 13.81 9.73
N ASP A 128 -5.62 14.18 8.57
CA ASP A 128 -5.83 13.39 7.37
C ASP A 128 -5.14 12.02 7.51
N GLY A 129 -5.91 10.95 7.38
CA GLY A 129 -5.40 9.58 7.45
C GLY A 129 -4.50 9.18 6.27
N ARG A 130 -4.41 10.02 5.21
CA ARG A 130 -3.63 9.76 3.99
C ARG A 130 -2.16 10.08 4.20
N ASP A 131 -1.90 11.31 4.66
CA ASP A 131 -0.58 11.89 4.69
C ASP A 131 -0.19 12.41 6.09
N GLY A 132 -1.08 12.26 7.07
CA GLY A 132 -0.83 12.68 8.45
C GLY A 132 -0.97 14.18 8.69
N ARG A 133 -1.49 14.98 7.74
CA ARG A 133 -1.68 16.43 7.88
C ARG A 133 -2.75 16.77 8.89
N LEU A 134 -2.49 17.80 9.69
CA LEU A 134 -3.46 18.35 10.63
C LEU A 134 -4.34 19.42 9.99
N LEU A 135 -3.84 20.12 8.99
CA LEU A 135 -4.61 21.08 8.22
C LEU A 135 -5.37 20.41 7.05
N PRO A 136 -6.51 20.98 6.61
CA PRO A 136 -7.10 22.24 7.08
C PRO A 136 -7.95 22.13 8.37
N ARG A 137 -8.15 20.93 8.90
CA ARG A 137 -9.10 20.72 10.03
C ARG A 137 -8.68 21.43 11.32
N ALA A 138 -7.39 21.42 11.65
CA ALA A 138 -6.89 22.12 12.83
C ALA A 138 -7.13 23.65 12.78
N ALA A 139 -7.24 24.24 11.56
CA ALA A 139 -7.52 25.66 11.38
C ALA A 139 -9.00 26.06 11.58
N GLN A 140 -9.92 25.09 11.61
CA GLN A 140 -11.35 25.38 11.71
C GLN A 140 -11.73 25.99 13.06
N GLY A 141 -12.76 26.83 13.04
CA GLY A 141 -13.28 27.51 14.22
C GLY A 141 -12.51 28.78 14.59
N ASN A 142 -13.19 29.68 15.32
CA ASN A 142 -12.59 30.92 15.82
C ASN A 142 -11.89 30.69 17.17
N ALA A 143 -11.25 31.72 17.72
CA ALA A 143 -10.51 31.66 18.98
C ALA A 143 -11.36 31.23 20.21
N ARG A 144 -12.69 31.37 20.14
CA ARG A 144 -13.61 30.96 21.24
C ARG A 144 -14.06 29.52 21.11
N SER A 145 -13.88 28.88 19.96
CA SER A 145 -14.22 27.49 19.74
C SER A 145 -13.23 26.56 20.49
N ASP A 146 -13.61 25.32 20.71
CA ASP A 146 -12.74 24.35 21.39
C ASP A 146 -11.45 24.08 20.61
N ARG A 147 -11.50 24.05 19.26
CA ARG A 147 -10.28 24.00 18.44
C ARG A 147 -9.42 25.27 18.56
N GLY A 148 -10.03 26.46 18.62
CA GLY A 148 -9.29 27.70 18.86
C GLY A 148 -8.56 27.71 20.20
N LYS A 149 -9.23 27.25 21.27
CA LYS A 149 -8.61 27.08 22.58
C LYS A 149 -7.47 26.04 22.54
N ALA A 150 -7.68 24.91 21.84
CA ALA A 150 -6.66 23.89 21.64
C ALA A 150 -5.43 24.45 20.90
N ARG A 151 -5.61 25.25 19.85
CA ARG A 151 -4.49 25.93 19.16
C ARG A 151 -3.71 26.86 20.09
N ALA A 152 -4.40 27.66 20.89
CA ALA A 152 -3.76 28.55 21.89
C ALA A 152 -2.96 27.76 22.92
N GLU A 153 -3.48 26.63 23.38
CA GLU A 153 -2.76 25.72 24.29
C GLU A 153 -1.53 25.10 23.63
N TRP A 154 -1.64 24.64 22.41
CA TRP A 154 -0.53 24.11 21.61
C TRP A 154 0.56 25.17 21.41
N ALA A 155 0.18 26.42 21.05
CA ALA A 155 1.12 27.54 20.91
C ALA A 155 1.87 27.83 22.24
N THR A 156 1.15 27.83 23.36
CA THR A 156 1.74 27.97 24.66
C THR A 156 2.75 26.88 25.00
N LYS A 157 2.41 25.61 24.74
CA LYS A 157 3.32 24.47 24.96
C LYS A 157 4.53 24.50 24.02
N ALA A 158 4.33 24.94 22.77
CA ALA A 158 5.41 25.13 21.80
C ALA A 158 6.31 26.34 22.11
N LYS A 159 5.89 27.24 23.02
CA LYS A 159 6.53 28.55 23.31
C LYS A 159 6.60 29.43 22.06
N THR A 160 5.51 29.52 21.33
CA THR A 160 5.36 30.34 20.12
C THR A 160 4.00 31.03 20.11
N ASP A 161 3.74 31.88 19.13
CA ASP A 161 2.41 32.45 18.88
C ASP A 161 1.56 31.54 17.96
N GLU A 162 0.25 31.83 17.86
CA GLU A 162 -0.65 31.03 17.03
C GLU A 162 -0.32 31.12 15.53
N PRO A 163 0.05 32.29 14.93
CA PRO A 163 0.50 32.36 13.54
C PRO A 163 1.69 31.46 13.23
N ALA A 164 2.74 31.47 14.04
CA ALA A 164 3.91 30.60 13.83
C ALA A 164 3.58 29.12 14.04
N LEU A 165 2.71 28.78 15.01
CA LEU A 165 2.19 27.43 15.15
C LEU A 165 1.44 27.00 13.87
N MET A 166 0.58 27.85 13.32
CA MET A 166 -0.19 27.53 12.13
C MET A 166 0.69 27.35 10.90
N ALA A 167 1.74 28.17 10.74
CA ALA A 167 2.74 28.00 9.70
C ALA A 167 3.47 26.64 9.81
N PHE A 168 3.82 26.23 11.02
CA PHE A 168 4.37 24.89 11.26
C PHE A 168 3.37 23.79 10.93
N LEU A 169 2.11 23.87 11.39
CA LEU A 169 1.09 22.85 11.17
C LEU A 169 0.72 22.67 9.68
N ASP A 170 0.91 23.70 8.86
CA ASP A 170 0.71 23.63 7.40
C ASP A 170 1.71 22.70 6.73
N GLN A 171 2.90 22.56 7.30
CA GLN A 171 3.98 21.75 6.78
C GLN A 171 4.28 20.52 7.65
N PHE A 172 3.43 20.24 8.64
CA PHE A 172 3.62 19.15 9.60
C PHE A 172 2.74 17.95 9.30
N HIS A 173 3.35 16.78 9.35
CA HIS A 173 2.74 15.48 9.16
C HIS A 173 2.99 14.58 10.38
N LEU A 174 1.97 13.84 10.82
CA LEU A 174 2.08 12.89 11.91
C LEU A 174 1.77 11.47 11.42
N ASP A 175 2.81 10.66 11.34
CA ASP A 175 2.74 9.22 11.02
C ASP A 175 2.68 8.43 12.34
N ALA A 176 1.48 8.24 12.87
CA ALA A 176 1.24 7.50 14.10
C ALA A 176 0.84 6.04 13.84
N ALA A 177 0.94 5.19 14.86
CA ALA A 177 0.68 3.76 14.80
C ALA A 177 1.50 3.05 13.70
N TYR A 178 2.73 3.51 13.48
CA TYR A 178 3.66 2.93 12.53
C TYR A 178 4.60 1.98 13.25
N ASP A 179 4.12 0.76 13.49
CA ASP A 179 4.85 -0.24 14.25
C ASP A 179 6.01 -0.89 13.46
N LEU A 180 6.84 -1.67 14.15
CA LEU A 180 8.02 -2.29 13.57
C LEU A 180 7.67 -3.31 12.47
N ASP A 181 6.57 -4.05 12.62
CA ASP A 181 6.16 -5.05 11.63
C ASP A 181 5.70 -4.38 10.33
N LYS A 182 4.95 -3.28 10.45
CA LYS A 182 4.55 -2.47 9.31
C LYS A 182 5.76 -1.87 8.61
N LEU A 183 6.69 -1.30 9.37
CA LEU A 183 7.93 -0.75 8.83
C LEU A 183 8.75 -1.80 8.07
N ARG A 184 8.91 -3.02 8.63
CA ARG A 184 9.61 -4.12 7.95
C ARG A 184 8.93 -4.53 6.65
N LYS A 185 7.60 -4.58 6.65
CA LYS A 185 6.81 -4.90 5.44
C LYS A 185 6.99 -3.85 4.36
N ASP A 186 6.96 -2.57 4.72
CA ASP A 186 7.16 -1.48 3.77
C ASP A 186 8.58 -1.47 3.21
N VAL A 187 9.60 -1.69 4.04
CA VAL A 187 11.00 -1.84 3.58
C VAL A 187 11.12 -3.01 2.61
N SER A 188 10.59 -4.17 2.99
CA SER A 188 10.62 -5.37 2.14
C SER A 188 9.93 -5.12 0.80
N LEU A 189 8.80 -4.42 0.78
CA LEU A 189 8.09 -4.08 -0.46
C LEU A 189 8.90 -3.14 -1.35
N LEU A 190 9.50 -2.09 -0.77
CA LEU A 190 10.37 -1.16 -1.50
C LEU A 190 11.64 -1.83 -2.03
N MET A 191 12.26 -2.73 -1.26
CA MET A 191 13.40 -3.53 -1.74
C MET A 191 12.99 -4.39 -2.93
N THR A 192 11.82 -5.05 -2.86
CA THR A 192 11.25 -5.79 -3.99
C THR A 192 11.04 -4.90 -5.21
N ALA A 193 10.43 -3.72 -5.02
CA ALA A 193 10.18 -2.76 -6.09
C ALA A 193 11.48 -2.31 -6.77
N ASN A 194 12.58 -2.23 -6.02
CA ASN A 194 13.92 -1.90 -6.52
C ASN A 194 14.66 -3.10 -7.15
N GLY A 195 14.03 -4.27 -7.26
CA GLY A 195 14.68 -5.49 -7.76
C GLY A 195 15.72 -6.06 -6.79
N LEU A 196 15.55 -5.82 -5.48
CA LEU A 196 16.45 -6.31 -4.44
C LEU A 196 15.83 -7.48 -3.67
N ARG A 197 16.69 -8.31 -3.06
CA ARG A 197 16.27 -9.28 -2.05
C ARG A 197 15.56 -8.57 -0.92
N SER A 198 14.46 -9.16 -0.43
CA SER A 198 13.56 -8.53 0.53
C SER A 198 13.20 -9.43 1.71
N ASP A 199 13.94 -10.53 1.88
CA ASP A 199 13.84 -11.41 3.04
C ASP A 199 14.31 -10.69 4.33
N ALA A 200 13.96 -11.25 5.48
CA ALA A 200 14.26 -10.63 6.78
C ALA A 200 15.76 -10.36 7.00
N VAL A 201 16.63 -11.21 6.45
CA VAL A 201 18.10 -11.04 6.55
C VAL A 201 18.53 -9.84 5.70
N ALA A 202 18.05 -9.74 4.47
CA ALA A 202 18.35 -8.63 3.57
C ALA A 202 17.89 -7.28 4.14
N VAL A 203 16.70 -7.24 4.75
CA VAL A 203 16.17 -6.05 5.44
C VAL A 203 17.08 -5.64 6.60
N SER A 204 17.53 -6.61 7.42
CA SER A 204 18.44 -6.33 8.55
C SER A 204 19.80 -5.82 8.07
N LEU A 205 20.37 -6.42 7.02
CA LEU A 205 21.65 -5.97 6.44
C LEU A 205 21.61 -4.50 6.01
N GLY A 206 20.49 -4.04 5.47
CA GLY A 206 20.31 -2.64 5.11
C GLY A 206 20.29 -1.70 6.32
N ALA A 207 19.57 -2.06 7.39
CA ALA A 207 19.55 -1.28 8.62
C ALA A 207 20.93 -1.24 9.31
N ASP A 208 21.63 -2.38 9.35
CA ASP A 208 22.98 -2.48 9.88
C ASP A 208 23.96 -1.60 9.09
N TRP A 209 23.84 -1.58 7.77
CA TRP A 209 24.65 -0.69 6.93
C TRP A 209 24.44 0.78 7.29
N ILE A 210 23.20 1.24 7.50
CA ILE A 210 22.92 2.61 7.95
C ILE A 210 23.64 2.90 9.25
N SER A 211 23.53 2.00 10.25
CA SER A 211 24.22 2.14 11.53
C SER A 211 25.73 2.30 11.35
N GLN A 212 26.33 1.49 10.48
CA GLN A 212 27.78 1.57 10.18
C GLN A 212 28.17 2.90 9.52
N GLN A 213 27.34 3.43 8.60
CA GLN A 213 27.61 4.75 7.99
C GLN A 213 27.61 5.86 9.06
N VAL A 214 26.62 5.83 9.96
CA VAL A 214 26.52 6.84 11.05
C VAL A 214 27.74 6.75 11.97
N ILE A 215 28.17 5.54 12.37
CA ILE A 215 29.36 5.30 13.20
C ILE A 215 30.62 5.81 12.47
N ALA A 216 30.73 5.63 11.15
CA ALA A 216 31.83 6.11 10.35
C ALA A 216 31.80 7.64 10.10
N GLY A 217 30.74 8.34 10.53
CA GLY A 217 30.57 9.77 10.32
C GLY A 217 29.99 10.16 8.96
N HIS A 218 29.60 9.19 8.13
CA HIS A 218 28.98 9.41 6.83
C HIS A 218 27.46 9.58 7.02
N ARG A 219 27.03 10.80 7.31
CA ARG A 219 25.65 11.10 7.70
C ARG A 219 24.76 11.55 6.55
N ARG A 220 25.34 11.81 5.37
CA ARG A 220 24.61 12.12 4.14
C ARG A 220 24.94 11.09 3.07
N LEU A 221 23.93 10.31 2.69
CA LEU A 221 24.03 9.17 1.79
C LEU A 221 23.41 9.54 0.46
N SER A 222 24.23 9.65 -0.59
CA SER A 222 23.74 9.88 -1.96
C SER A 222 23.07 8.63 -2.52
N VAL A 223 22.28 8.80 -3.58
CA VAL A 223 21.68 7.65 -4.30
C VAL A 223 22.77 6.69 -4.82
N ASP A 224 23.94 7.17 -5.18
CA ASP A 224 25.05 6.33 -5.65
C ASP A 224 25.69 5.55 -4.51
N ASP A 225 25.77 6.12 -3.30
CA ASP A 225 26.18 5.37 -2.09
C ASP A 225 25.19 4.23 -1.79
N ILE A 226 23.88 4.49 -1.92
CA ILE A 226 22.84 3.50 -1.72
C ILE A 226 22.92 2.37 -2.76
N LYS A 227 23.14 2.68 -4.03
CA LYS A 227 23.36 1.68 -5.10
C LYS A 227 24.60 0.83 -4.82
N SER A 228 25.67 1.47 -4.41
CA SER A 228 26.93 0.81 -4.06
C SER A 228 26.74 -0.13 -2.88
N ALA A 229 25.99 0.29 -1.86
CA ALA A 229 25.62 -0.54 -0.72
C ALA A 229 24.79 -1.76 -1.13
N ALA A 230 23.78 -1.58 -1.97
CA ALA A 230 22.96 -2.69 -2.47
C ALA A 230 23.81 -3.74 -3.19
N THR A 231 24.85 -3.31 -3.91
CA THR A 231 25.79 -4.22 -4.58
C THR A 231 26.73 -4.89 -3.59
N ALA A 232 27.35 -4.15 -2.68
CA ALA A 232 28.31 -4.67 -1.70
C ALA A 232 27.68 -5.67 -0.72
N LEU A 233 26.40 -5.47 -0.38
CA LEU A 233 25.62 -6.35 0.49
C LEU A 233 24.99 -7.54 -0.25
N ASN A 234 25.26 -7.72 -1.56
CA ASN A 234 24.65 -8.76 -2.40
C ASN A 234 23.11 -8.76 -2.33
N LEU A 235 22.50 -7.59 -2.37
CA LEU A 235 21.05 -7.46 -2.30
C LEU A 235 20.36 -7.56 -3.68
N GLN A 236 21.08 -7.52 -4.78
CA GLN A 236 20.50 -7.58 -6.13
C GLN A 236 19.78 -8.93 -6.38
N ALA A 237 18.54 -8.87 -6.88
CA ALA A 237 17.70 -10.04 -7.16
C ALA A 237 17.11 -10.02 -8.57
N GLY A 238 17.02 -8.86 -9.21
CA GLY A 238 16.45 -8.74 -10.56
C GLY A 238 16.36 -7.28 -11.02
N SER A 239 15.58 -7.05 -12.07
CA SER A 239 15.31 -5.70 -12.55
C SER A 239 14.28 -4.98 -11.66
N PRO A 240 14.35 -3.66 -11.54
CA PRO A 240 13.33 -2.88 -10.83
C PRO A 240 11.93 -3.03 -11.45
N TRP A 241 10.92 -2.82 -10.62
CA TRP A 241 9.53 -2.79 -11.01
C TRP A 241 9.02 -1.36 -11.12
N THR A 242 8.16 -1.09 -12.09
CA THR A 242 7.33 0.13 -12.08
C THR A 242 6.11 -0.13 -11.19
N THR A 243 5.98 0.61 -10.11
CA THR A 243 4.88 0.43 -9.16
C THR A 243 3.63 1.15 -9.63
N ILE A 244 2.47 0.51 -9.51
CA ILE A 244 1.15 1.13 -9.59
C ILE A 244 0.41 0.94 -8.26
N SER A 245 -0.46 1.87 -7.92
CA SER A 245 -1.23 1.84 -6.68
C SER A 245 -2.72 1.88 -6.94
N ILE A 246 -3.45 0.85 -6.49
CA ILE A 246 -4.91 0.77 -6.61
C ILE A 246 -5.51 0.52 -5.24
N ALA A 247 -6.33 1.45 -4.77
CA ALA A 247 -6.89 1.44 -3.44
C ALA A 247 -8.41 1.63 -3.46
N THR A 248 -9.17 0.60 -3.09
CA THR A 248 -10.63 0.67 -2.89
C THR A 248 -11.04 0.37 -1.45
N ILE A 249 -10.17 -0.25 -0.66
CA ILE A 249 -10.47 -0.64 0.74
C ILE A 249 -9.77 0.30 1.71
N LYS A 250 -8.47 0.43 1.59
CA LYS A 250 -7.66 1.39 2.36
C LYS A 250 -6.51 1.91 1.50
N ARG A 251 -5.98 3.06 1.88
CA ARG A 251 -4.92 3.72 1.13
C ARG A 251 -3.62 2.96 1.15
N ASP A 252 -2.96 3.01 0.01
CA ASP A 252 -1.65 2.44 -0.18
C ASP A 252 -0.56 3.44 0.20
N GLN A 253 0.42 2.99 0.96
CA GLN A 253 1.55 3.81 1.37
C GLN A 253 2.52 4.11 0.23
N LEU A 254 2.54 3.28 -0.81
CA LEU A 254 3.36 3.49 -1.99
C LEU A 254 2.69 4.37 -3.07
N ALA A 255 1.47 4.86 -2.83
CA ALA A 255 0.73 5.67 -3.80
C ALA A 255 1.53 6.89 -4.30
N HIS A 256 2.32 7.52 -3.41
CA HIS A 256 3.13 8.69 -3.76
C HIS A 256 4.35 8.38 -4.65
N GLN A 257 4.74 7.12 -4.79
CA GLN A 257 5.84 6.64 -5.63
C GLN A 257 5.36 5.91 -6.87
N ALA A 258 4.05 5.66 -6.97
CA ALA A 258 3.47 4.92 -8.06
C ALA A 258 3.46 5.74 -9.35
N ALA A 259 3.73 5.07 -10.48
CA ALA A 259 3.62 5.66 -11.82
C ALA A 259 2.17 5.98 -12.17
N ALA A 260 1.23 5.19 -11.64
CA ALA A 260 -0.21 5.41 -11.77
C ALA A 260 -0.89 5.12 -10.44
N THR A 261 -1.86 5.96 -10.07
CA THR A 261 -2.60 5.83 -8.81
C THR A 261 -4.10 5.93 -9.05
N VAL A 262 -4.84 4.93 -8.57
CA VAL A 262 -6.32 4.90 -8.52
C VAL A 262 -6.73 4.82 -7.04
N ASP A 263 -7.01 5.96 -6.41
CA ASP A 263 -7.47 6.04 -5.01
C ASP A 263 -8.97 6.29 -4.96
N TRP A 264 -9.69 5.23 -4.63
CA TRP A 264 -11.15 5.22 -4.52
C TRP A 264 -11.69 5.05 -3.10
N VAL A 265 -10.82 5.06 -2.10
CA VAL A 265 -11.19 4.79 -0.69
C VAL A 265 -12.34 5.66 -0.20
N GLU A 266 -12.36 6.95 -0.56
CA GLU A 266 -13.44 7.88 -0.18
C GLU A 266 -14.68 7.81 -1.10
N ARG A 267 -14.56 7.14 -2.25
CA ARG A 267 -15.64 6.93 -3.23
C ARG A 267 -16.30 5.56 -3.07
N ILE A 268 -15.84 4.75 -2.11
CA ILE A 268 -16.44 3.46 -1.73
C ILE A 268 -17.27 3.67 -0.47
N SER A 269 -18.45 3.04 -0.42
CA SER A 269 -19.34 3.03 0.75
C SER A 269 -18.71 2.29 1.92
N GLY A 270 -18.97 2.74 3.14
CA GLY A 270 -18.48 2.13 4.36
C GLY A 270 -17.29 2.86 4.99
N ASP A 271 -17.13 2.71 6.30
CA ASP A 271 -16.17 3.47 7.11
C ASP A 271 -14.94 2.63 7.52
N THR A 272 -14.99 1.33 7.31
CA THR A 272 -13.92 0.39 7.71
C THR A 272 -13.48 -0.48 6.53
N ASP A 273 -12.32 -1.12 6.65
CA ASP A 273 -11.78 -2.04 5.64
C ASP A 273 -12.77 -3.17 5.30
N TRP A 274 -13.64 -3.55 6.22
CA TRP A 274 -14.62 -4.62 6.04
C TRP A 274 -15.93 -4.15 5.39
N THR A 275 -16.33 -2.90 5.67
CA THR A 275 -17.59 -2.34 5.17
C THR A 275 -17.43 -1.58 3.83
N ARG A 276 -16.20 -1.34 3.36
CA ARG A 276 -15.93 -0.75 2.05
C ARG A 276 -16.10 -1.79 0.95
N ILE A 277 -17.29 -1.86 0.35
CA ILE A 277 -17.66 -2.94 -0.55
C ILE A 277 -17.97 -2.44 -1.96
N GLU A 278 -18.78 -1.38 -2.09
CA GLU A 278 -19.29 -0.90 -3.37
C GLU A 278 -19.10 0.61 -3.53
N PRO A 279 -19.10 1.14 -4.78
CA PRO A 279 -19.05 2.58 -5.04
C PRO A 279 -20.17 3.34 -4.34
N LYS A 280 -19.82 4.46 -3.71
CA LYS A 280 -20.76 5.36 -3.03
C LYS A 280 -21.43 6.29 -4.03
N PRO A 281 -22.76 6.33 -4.14
CA PRO A 281 -23.43 7.24 -5.04
C PRO A 281 -22.99 8.71 -4.88
N PRO A 282 -22.78 9.47 -5.97
CA PRO A 282 -23.13 9.15 -7.36
C PRO A 282 -22.09 8.29 -8.11
N ALA A 283 -20.98 7.90 -7.51
CA ALA A 283 -19.96 7.08 -8.16
C ALA A 283 -20.50 5.66 -8.45
N THR A 284 -20.02 5.07 -9.53
CA THR A 284 -20.47 3.78 -10.04
C THR A 284 -19.28 2.83 -10.30
N TRP A 285 -19.57 1.53 -10.47
CA TRP A 285 -18.59 0.55 -10.94
C TRP A 285 -18.01 0.89 -12.31
N ALA A 286 -18.80 1.52 -13.19
CA ALA A 286 -18.36 1.97 -14.52
C ALA A 286 -17.31 3.10 -14.43
N ASP A 287 -17.45 4.00 -13.46
CA ASP A 287 -16.47 5.07 -13.22
C ASP A 287 -15.15 4.46 -12.70
N LEU A 288 -15.22 3.50 -11.75
CA LEU A 288 -14.04 2.79 -11.27
C LEU A 288 -13.36 2.02 -12.41
N ALA A 289 -14.13 1.35 -13.25
CA ALA A 289 -13.60 0.65 -14.42
C ALA A 289 -12.87 1.60 -15.37
N THR A 290 -13.40 2.80 -15.59
CA THR A 290 -12.78 3.82 -16.42
C THR A 290 -11.42 4.23 -15.86
N ASP A 291 -11.37 4.56 -14.56
CA ASP A 291 -10.11 4.97 -13.91
C ASP A 291 -9.05 3.84 -13.95
N VAL A 292 -9.45 2.58 -13.74
CA VAL A 292 -8.52 1.43 -13.82
C VAL A 292 -8.03 1.19 -15.24
N ARG A 293 -8.89 1.32 -16.27
CA ARG A 293 -8.53 1.14 -17.68
C ARG A 293 -7.57 2.21 -18.20
N MET A 294 -7.49 3.36 -17.56
CA MET A 294 -6.52 4.41 -17.91
C MET A 294 -5.10 4.16 -17.37
N VAL A 295 -4.92 3.17 -16.49
CA VAL A 295 -3.61 2.88 -15.87
C VAL A 295 -2.54 2.55 -16.91
N PRO A 296 -2.76 1.69 -17.93
CA PRO A 296 -1.73 1.36 -18.94
C PRO A 296 -1.17 2.58 -19.67
N ASP A 297 -1.99 3.61 -19.92
CA ASP A 297 -1.59 4.83 -20.62
C ASP A 297 -0.60 5.68 -19.80
N GLN A 298 -0.63 5.54 -18.47
CA GLN A 298 0.24 6.27 -17.54
C GLN A 298 1.61 5.61 -17.33
N LEU A 299 1.82 4.40 -17.86
CA LEU A 299 3.03 3.61 -17.59
C LEU A 299 4.24 3.97 -18.49
N ALA A 300 4.09 4.95 -19.39
CA ALA A 300 5.16 5.40 -20.28
C ALA A 300 5.90 4.25 -21.01
N GLY A 301 5.19 3.18 -21.35
CA GLY A 301 5.74 2.01 -22.04
C GLY A 301 6.40 0.96 -21.14
N ASN A 302 6.48 1.21 -19.83
CA ASN A 302 6.99 0.22 -18.88
C ASN A 302 6.08 -1.01 -18.86
N LYS A 303 6.69 -2.19 -18.89
CA LYS A 303 5.98 -3.48 -18.99
C LYS A 303 6.14 -4.37 -17.74
N ARG A 304 7.08 -4.04 -16.85
CA ARG A 304 7.33 -4.80 -15.63
C ARG A 304 6.71 -4.08 -14.45
N ILE A 305 5.51 -4.52 -14.03
CA ILE A 305 4.61 -3.76 -13.17
C ILE A 305 4.42 -4.46 -11.81
N LEU A 306 4.71 -3.75 -10.72
CA LEU A 306 4.34 -4.16 -9.36
C LEU A 306 3.00 -3.54 -9.00
N VAL A 307 1.98 -4.38 -8.86
CA VAL A 307 0.65 -3.97 -8.42
C VAL A 307 0.65 -3.86 -6.90
N SER A 308 0.44 -2.66 -6.39
CA SER A 308 0.32 -2.33 -4.97
C SER A 308 -1.08 -1.84 -4.64
N GLY A 309 -1.39 -1.81 -3.35
CA GLY A 309 -2.66 -1.29 -2.83
C GLY A 309 -3.57 -2.35 -2.25
N HIS A 310 -4.70 -1.88 -1.74
CA HIS A 310 -5.71 -2.70 -1.09
C HIS A 310 -7.03 -2.52 -1.81
N MET A 311 -7.41 -3.51 -2.57
CA MET A 311 -8.59 -3.46 -3.44
C MET A 311 -9.43 -4.74 -3.32
N ARG A 312 -10.66 -4.67 -3.77
CA ARG A 312 -11.56 -5.81 -3.88
C ARG A 312 -11.13 -6.73 -5.03
N GLN A 313 -11.56 -7.99 -4.98
CA GLN A 313 -11.12 -9.02 -5.92
C GLN A 313 -11.53 -8.73 -7.37
N ALA A 314 -12.74 -8.24 -7.59
CA ALA A 314 -13.17 -7.85 -8.94
C ALA A 314 -12.27 -6.74 -9.51
N THR A 315 -11.89 -5.75 -8.70
CA THR A 315 -10.94 -4.69 -9.11
C THR A 315 -9.55 -5.27 -9.39
N GLY A 316 -9.09 -6.23 -8.56
CA GLY A 316 -7.84 -6.95 -8.78
C GLY A 316 -7.83 -7.72 -10.11
N PHE A 317 -8.92 -8.38 -10.43
CA PHE A 317 -9.07 -9.06 -11.72
C PHE A 317 -9.07 -8.06 -12.89
N LEU A 318 -9.80 -6.94 -12.75
CA LEU A 318 -9.87 -5.92 -13.79
C LEU A 318 -8.48 -5.35 -14.10
N ILE A 319 -7.71 -4.90 -13.10
CA ILE A 319 -6.36 -4.37 -13.37
C ILE A 319 -5.44 -5.43 -13.99
N GLY A 320 -5.54 -6.69 -13.54
CA GLY A 320 -4.84 -7.80 -14.18
C GLY A 320 -5.19 -7.93 -15.67
N SER A 321 -6.47 -7.79 -16.03
CA SER A 321 -6.96 -7.88 -17.39
C SER A 321 -6.56 -6.68 -18.28
N GLU A 322 -6.28 -5.53 -17.70
CA GLU A 322 -5.70 -4.38 -18.42
C GLU A 322 -4.18 -4.53 -18.63
N LEU A 323 -3.51 -5.33 -17.81
CA LEU A 323 -2.07 -5.62 -17.88
C LEU A 323 -1.83 -7.05 -18.39
N ARG A 324 -2.48 -7.45 -19.47
CA ARG A 324 -2.44 -8.84 -20.00
C ARG A 324 -1.03 -9.25 -20.43
N ARG A 325 -0.67 -10.51 -20.15
CA ARG A 325 0.61 -11.10 -20.57
C ARG A 325 0.82 -11.05 -22.07
N VAL A 326 -0.25 -11.22 -22.86
CA VAL A 326 -0.19 -11.16 -24.34
C VAL A 326 0.17 -9.78 -24.88
N MET A 327 0.03 -8.73 -24.07
CA MET A 327 0.45 -7.36 -24.39
C MET A 327 1.90 -7.08 -23.96
N GLY A 328 2.62 -8.10 -23.51
CA GLY A 328 4.02 -8.03 -23.09
C GLY A 328 4.22 -7.55 -21.67
N TYR A 329 3.17 -7.45 -20.84
CA TYR A 329 3.33 -7.12 -19.42
C TYR A 329 3.85 -8.31 -18.63
N GLU A 330 4.67 -8.00 -17.64
CA GLU A 330 5.03 -8.84 -16.51
C GLU A 330 4.49 -8.18 -15.26
N ILE A 331 3.80 -8.93 -14.43
CA ILE A 331 3.22 -8.37 -13.20
C ILE A 331 3.71 -9.09 -11.97
N GLY A 332 3.82 -8.35 -10.88
CA GLY A 332 4.02 -8.84 -9.53
C GLY A 332 3.00 -8.22 -8.60
N ILE A 333 2.57 -8.96 -7.59
CA ILE A 333 1.76 -8.49 -6.49
C ILE A 333 2.20 -9.14 -5.18
N ARG A 334 2.24 -8.38 -4.11
CA ARG A 334 2.58 -8.94 -2.80
C ARG A 334 1.35 -9.61 -2.17
N GLN A 335 1.51 -10.89 -1.83
CA GLN A 335 0.51 -11.66 -1.11
C GLN A 335 1.12 -12.17 0.20
N GLY A 336 0.72 -11.57 1.34
CA GLY A 336 1.40 -11.80 2.61
C GLY A 336 2.88 -11.38 2.55
N ASP A 337 3.78 -12.30 2.84
CA ASP A 337 5.23 -12.06 2.82
C ASP A 337 5.89 -12.49 1.49
N GLN A 338 5.12 -12.96 0.51
CA GLN A 338 5.62 -13.43 -0.78
C GLN A 338 5.28 -12.44 -1.92
N LEU A 339 6.19 -12.32 -2.88
CA LEU A 339 5.91 -11.70 -4.17
C LEU A 339 5.36 -12.79 -5.12
N TRP A 340 4.11 -12.66 -5.49
CA TRP A 340 3.52 -13.47 -6.56
C TRP A 340 3.72 -12.78 -7.89
N THR A 341 4.37 -13.45 -8.84
CA THR A 341 4.73 -12.86 -10.12
C THR A 341 4.41 -13.78 -11.29
N SER A 342 4.04 -13.16 -12.41
CA SER A 342 3.85 -13.87 -13.69
C SER A 342 5.15 -14.32 -14.34
N GLU A 343 6.32 -13.93 -13.81
CA GLU A 343 7.65 -14.42 -14.24
C GLU A 343 7.89 -15.86 -13.77
N GLU A 344 7.28 -16.27 -12.65
CA GLU A 344 7.39 -17.63 -12.16
C GLU A 344 6.86 -18.62 -13.20
N GLN A 345 7.67 -19.65 -13.48
CA GLN A 345 7.23 -20.68 -14.40
C GLN A 345 6.04 -21.42 -13.82
N PRO A 346 4.95 -21.59 -14.60
CA PRO A 346 3.83 -22.40 -14.15
C PRO A 346 4.31 -23.83 -13.90
N ASP A 347 4.06 -24.34 -12.71
CA ASP A 347 4.22 -25.73 -12.37
C ASP A 347 2.85 -26.41 -12.44
N HIS A 348 2.80 -27.74 -12.40
CA HIS A 348 1.51 -28.42 -12.38
C HIS A 348 0.79 -28.16 -11.05
N TYR A 349 -0.45 -27.64 -11.15
CA TYR A 349 -1.29 -27.41 -9.97
C TYR A 349 -2.64 -28.13 -10.15
N ASP A 350 -2.90 -29.06 -9.25
CA ASP A 350 -4.09 -29.89 -9.30
C ASP A 350 -5.34 -29.17 -8.81
N ILE A 351 -6.34 -29.10 -9.67
CA ILE A 351 -7.68 -28.57 -9.35
C ILE A 351 -8.72 -29.69 -9.42
N ALA A 352 -9.71 -29.60 -8.53
CA ALA A 352 -10.98 -30.31 -8.64
C ALA A 352 -11.99 -29.36 -9.28
N VAL A 353 -12.75 -29.87 -10.22
CA VAL A 353 -13.83 -29.11 -10.89
C VAL A 353 -15.13 -29.87 -10.68
N GLU A 354 -16.08 -29.21 -10.03
CA GLU A 354 -17.42 -29.71 -9.85
C GLU A 354 -18.36 -28.97 -10.82
N GLU A 355 -19.15 -29.71 -11.57
CA GLU A 355 -20.09 -29.18 -12.56
C GLU A 355 -21.53 -29.33 -12.04
N THR A 356 -22.26 -28.20 -11.98
CA THR A 356 -23.67 -28.15 -11.65
C THR A 356 -24.45 -27.60 -12.85
N VAL A 357 -25.44 -28.34 -13.32
CA VAL A 357 -26.32 -27.87 -14.41
C VAL A 357 -27.45 -27.05 -13.83
N VAL A 358 -27.73 -25.91 -14.43
CA VAL A 358 -28.85 -25.02 -14.12
C VAL A 358 -29.67 -24.84 -15.40
N GLU A 359 -30.98 -25.01 -15.32
CA GLU A 359 -31.86 -25.09 -16.53
C GLU A 359 -32.06 -23.71 -17.24
N ALA A 360 -31.47 -22.63 -16.75
CA ALA A 360 -31.95 -21.27 -17.06
C ALA A 360 -31.23 -20.54 -18.20
N GLY A 361 -30.13 -21.04 -18.80
CA GLY A 361 -29.43 -20.23 -19.78
C GLY A 361 -28.31 -20.91 -20.58
N SER A 362 -27.58 -20.10 -21.39
CA SER A 362 -26.47 -20.55 -22.23
C SER A 362 -25.10 -20.25 -21.64
N ASP A 363 -25.04 -19.40 -20.62
CA ASP A 363 -23.81 -18.87 -20.07
C ASP A 363 -23.20 -19.82 -19.03
N THR A 364 -21.91 -19.65 -18.77
CA THR A 364 -21.21 -20.49 -17.80
C THR A 364 -20.73 -19.66 -16.61
N ALA A 365 -21.14 -20.02 -15.39
CA ALA A 365 -20.54 -19.46 -14.20
C ALA A 365 -19.27 -20.23 -13.81
N VAL A 366 -18.22 -19.49 -13.41
CA VAL A 366 -16.99 -20.05 -12.88
C VAL A 366 -16.80 -19.49 -11.46
N ILE A 367 -16.92 -20.36 -10.47
CA ILE A 367 -16.72 -20.01 -9.05
C ILE A 367 -15.33 -20.49 -8.64
N ILE A 368 -14.47 -19.55 -8.28
CA ILE A 368 -13.10 -19.82 -7.80
C ILE A 368 -13.13 -19.94 -6.28
N ASN A 369 -13.14 -21.16 -5.77
CA ASN A 369 -13.32 -21.50 -4.37
C ASN A 369 -11.98 -21.91 -3.72
N VAL A 370 -11.16 -20.92 -3.35
CA VAL A 370 -9.77 -21.14 -2.92
C VAL A 370 -9.51 -20.74 -1.48
N ALA A 371 -9.95 -19.57 -1.04
CA ALA A 371 -9.61 -19.05 0.28
C ALA A 371 -10.46 -19.64 1.41
N ALA A 372 -11.71 -19.98 1.11
CA ALA A 372 -12.68 -20.56 2.04
C ALA A 372 -13.65 -21.46 1.27
N ALA A 373 -14.26 -22.40 1.94
CA ALA A 373 -15.35 -23.22 1.38
C ALA A 373 -16.67 -22.43 1.44
N ALA A 374 -16.85 -21.49 0.53
CA ALA A 374 -18.02 -20.59 0.46
C ALA A 374 -18.66 -20.57 -0.95
N ALA A 375 -18.47 -21.62 -1.74
CA ALA A 375 -19.06 -21.70 -3.08
C ALA A 375 -20.58 -21.82 -3.06
N GLU A 376 -21.18 -22.37 -1.99
CA GLU A 376 -22.62 -22.57 -1.87
C GLU A 376 -23.37 -21.23 -1.93
N ASP A 377 -22.90 -20.19 -1.25
CA ASP A 377 -23.51 -18.85 -1.28
C ASP A 377 -23.60 -18.31 -2.72
N ALA A 378 -22.51 -18.47 -3.51
CA ALA A 378 -22.51 -18.04 -4.90
C ALA A 378 -23.43 -18.90 -5.79
N ILE A 379 -23.48 -20.21 -5.55
CA ILE A 379 -24.37 -21.15 -6.28
C ILE A 379 -25.83 -20.78 -6.04
N ASP A 380 -26.21 -20.54 -4.80
CA ASP A 380 -27.58 -20.21 -4.44
C ASP A 380 -27.98 -18.83 -4.99
N TRP A 381 -27.09 -17.84 -4.87
CA TRP A 381 -27.31 -16.52 -5.49
C TRP A 381 -27.49 -16.62 -7.02
N ILE A 382 -26.70 -17.44 -7.72
CA ILE A 382 -26.81 -17.64 -9.17
C ILE A 382 -28.19 -18.19 -9.52
N LYS A 383 -28.68 -19.18 -8.78
CA LYS A 383 -30.01 -19.79 -9.02
C LYS A 383 -31.16 -18.81 -8.79
N GLU A 384 -31.01 -17.89 -7.83
CA GLU A 384 -32.07 -16.93 -7.44
C GLU A 384 -32.03 -15.63 -8.24
N SER A 385 -30.84 -15.21 -8.74
CA SER A 385 -30.65 -13.92 -9.40
C SER A 385 -31.26 -13.78 -10.79
N GLY A 386 -31.63 -14.90 -11.45
CA GLY A 386 -32.17 -14.91 -12.80
C GLY A 386 -31.18 -14.59 -13.89
N ILE A 387 -29.87 -14.60 -13.63
CA ILE A 387 -28.85 -14.46 -14.67
C ILE A 387 -28.86 -15.68 -15.62
N PRO A 388 -28.52 -15.53 -16.91
CA PRO A 388 -28.72 -16.57 -17.94
C PRO A 388 -27.67 -17.70 -17.88
N VAL A 389 -27.36 -18.19 -16.67
CA VAL A 389 -26.38 -19.25 -16.44
C VAL A 389 -27.03 -20.62 -16.59
N GLY A 390 -26.52 -21.43 -17.52
CA GLY A 390 -26.95 -22.83 -17.72
C GLY A 390 -26.02 -23.86 -17.09
N LYS A 391 -24.81 -23.44 -16.70
CA LYS A 391 -23.80 -24.31 -16.11
C LYS A 391 -22.96 -23.55 -15.07
N ILE A 392 -22.68 -24.18 -13.95
CA ILE A 392 -21.77 -23.70 -12.92
C ILE A 392 -20.57 -24.64 -12.82
N LEU A 393 -19.37 -24.08 -12.86
CA LEU A 393 -18.11 -24.77 -12.62
C LEU A 393 -17.51 -24.26 -11.30
N THR A 394 -17.49 -25.09 -10.28
CA THR A 394 -16.82 -24.78 -9.03
C THR A 394 -15.41 -25.33 -9.08
N VAL A 395 -14.41 -24.43 -9.00
CA VAL A 395 -12.99 -24.76 -9.07
C VAL A 395 -12.38 -24.67 -7.68
N THR A 396 -11.95 -25.80 -7.16
CA THR A 396 -11.32 -25.90 -5.85
C THR A 396 -9.94 -26.56 -5.98
N PRO A 397 -8.90 -26.10 -5.27
CA PRO A 397 -7.63 -26.83 -5.16
C PRO A 397 -7.86 -28.27 -4.66
N LYS A 398 -7.19 -29.27 -5.19
CA LYS A 398 -7.33 -30.66 -4.69
C LYS A 398 -6.94 -30.82 -3.23
N VAL A 399 -6.09 -29.94 -2.72
CA VAL A 399 -5.74 -29.89 -1.29
C VAL A 399 -6.86 -29.31 -0.41
N GLY A 400 -7.96 -28.85 -1.03
CA GLY A 400 -9.07 -28.16 -0.37
C GLY A 400 -8.91 -26.65 -0.35
N ALA A 401 -10.03 -25.95 -0.14
CA ALA A 401 -10.02 -24.50 0.07
C ALA A 401 -9.48 -24.14 1.45
N GLY A 402 -8.68 -23.07 1.54
CA GLY A 402 -8.16 -22.58 2.82
C GLY A 402 -6.94 -21.66 2.66
N PRO A 403 -6.46 -21.11 3.78
CA PRO A 403 -5.37 -20.12 3.76
C PRO A 403 -4.04 -20.62 3.19
N LYS A 404 -3.83 -21.95 3.17
CA LYS A 404 -2.62 -22.60 2.66
C LYS A 404 -2.83 -23.30 1.31
N ALA A 405 -3.96 -23.09 0.67
CA ALA A 405 -4.27 -23.73 -0.60
C ALA A 405 -3.27 -23.37 -1.69
N ILE A 406 -2.72 -22.18 -1.68
CA ILE A 406 -1.69 -21.72 -2.62
C ILE A 406 -0.37 -21.53 -1.85
N PRO A 407 0.55 -22.50 -1.87
CA PRO A 407 1.75 -22.47 -1.03
C PRO A 407 2.90 -21.61 -1.60
N THR A 408 2.93 -21.39 -2.92
CA THR A 408 4.04 -20.71 -3.59
C THR A 408 3.58 -19.78 -4.71
N PRO A 409 4.40 -18.80 -5.11
CA PRO A 409 4.12 -17.94 -6.28
C PRO A 409 3.91 -18.75 -7.57
N SER A 410 4.70 -19.80 -7.81
CA SER A 410 4.54 -20.70 -8.96
C SER A 410 3.18 -21.40 -8.95
N ALA A 411 2.74 -21.89 -7.79
CA ALA A 411 1.40 -22.49 -7.64
C ALA A 411 0.28 -21.49 -7.95
N ALA A 412 0.42 -20.22 -7.55
CA ALA A 412 -0.53 -19.17 -7.87
C ALA A 412 -0.64 -18.92 -9.37
N ASN A 413 0.51 -18.82 -10.03
CA ASN A 413 0.57 -18.62 -11.49
C ASN A 413 -0.02 -19.82 -12.24
N SER A 414 0.30 -21.04 -11.81
CA SER A 414 -0.21 -22.28 -12.38
C SER A 414 -1.73 -22.40 -12.23
N LEU A 415 -2.26 -22.06 -11.06
CA LEU A 415 -3.69 -22.07 -10.80
C LEU A 415 -4.43 -21.06 -11.68
N ALA A 416 -3.89 -19.84 -11.83
CA ALA A 416 -4.46 -18.82 -12.70
C ALA A 416 -4.54 -19.31 -14.16
N VAL A 417 -3.47 -19.95 -14.66
CA VAL A 417 -3.43 -20.54 -16.01
C VAL A 417 -4.45 -21.69 -16.15
N ALA A 418 -4.53 -22.58 -15.17
CA ALA A 418 -5.44 -23.72 -15.19
C ALA A 418 -6.92 -23.26 -15.21
N ILE A 419 -7.27 -22.24 -14.42
CA ILE A 419 -8.63 -21.65 -14.38
C ILE A 419 -8.96 -20.99 -15.72
N ARG A 420 -8.05 -20.19 -16.28
CA ARG A 420 -8.25 -19.60 -17.60
C ARG A 420 -8.49 -20.67 -18.68
N ASP A 421 -7.70 -21.73 -18.68
CA ASP A 421 -7.83 -22.81 -19.69
C ASP A 421 -9.12 -23.60 -19.50
N LEU A 422 -9.59 -23.75 -18.26
CA LEU A 422 -10.93 -24.30 -17.97
C LEU A 422 -12.01 -23.39 -18.57
N ALA A 423 -11.99 -22.10 -18.24
CA ALA A 423 -12.95 -21.14 -18.77
C ALA A 423 -13.01 -21.14 -20.29
N ARG A 424 -11.86 -21.15 -20.97
CA ARG A 424 -11.78 -21.25 -22.44
C ARG A 424 -12.46 -22.49 -23.03
N ARG A 425 -12.32 -23.64 -22.37
CA ARG A 425 -12.95 -24.89 -22.84
C ARG A 425 -14.46 -24.84 -22.75
N HIS A 426 -14.99 -24.12 -21.77
CA HIS A 426 -16.42 -24.05 -21.49
C HIS A 426 -17.13 -22.82 -22.07
N ALA A 427 -16.38 -21.78 -22.45
CA ALA A 427 -16.88 -20.53 -23.00
C ALA A 427 -17.34 -20.59 -24.47
N ARG A 428 -17.86 -21.72 -24.96
CA ARG A 428 -18.16 -21.92 -26.38
C ARG A 428 -19.48 -21.30 -26.84
N ALA A 429 -20.39 -21.00 -25.97
CA ALA A 429 -21.77 -20.67 -26.31
C ALA A 429 -22.38 -19.45 -25.62
N GLY A 430 -21.63 -18.74 -24.78
CA GLY A 430 -22.16 -17.59 -24.04
C GLY A 430 -21.08 -16.86 -23.23
N ASP A 431 -21.47 -15.95 -22.36
CA ASP A 431 -20.61 -15.21 -21.48
C ASP A 431 -20.10 -16.08 -20.31
N ILE A 432 -18.97 -15.69 -19.73
CA ILE A 432 -18.51 -16.21 -18.44
C ILE A 432 -19.00 -15.31 -17.33
N HIS A 433 -19.59 -15.88 -16.29
CA HIS A 433 -19.90 -15.21 -15.04
C HIS A 433 -18.88 -15.62 -13.98
N LEU A 434 -17.99 -14.71 -13.57
CA LEU A 434 -16.83 -15.01 -12.73
C LEU A 434 -17.06 -14.56 -11.27
N PHE A 435 -16.97 -15.51 -10.35
CA PHE A 435 -17.06 -15.31 -8.91
C PHE A 435 -15.75 -15.67 -8.24
N LEU A 436 -15.17 -14.74 -7.48
CA LEU A 436 -13.82 -14.85 -6.92
C LEU A 436 -13.88 -15.03 -5.40
N ILE A 437 -13.53 -16.22 -4.90
CA ILE A 437 -13.38 -16.51 -3.46
C ILE A 437 -11.94 -16.96 -3.22
N GLY A 438 -11.02 -16.00 -3.29
CA GLY A 438 -9.59 -16.29 -3.28
C GLY A 438 -8.75 -15.14 -2.73
N PRO A 439 -7.43 -15.29 -2.65
CA PRO A 439 -6.54 -14.19 -2.33
C PRO A 439 -6.47 -13.17 -3.48
N LEU A 440 -6.25 -11.90 -3.14
CA LEU A 440 -6.17 -10.81 -4.12
C LEU A 440 -5.12 -11.08 -5.21
N GLY A 441 -3.96 -11.63 -4.83
CA GLY A 441 -2.90 -11.96 -5.78
C GLY A 441 -3.35 -12.93 -6.87
N LEU A 442 -4.22 -13.89 -6.53
CA LEU A 442 -4.79 -14.80 -7.52
C LEU A 442 -5.72 -14.06 -8.50
N ALA A 443 -6.55 -13.14 -8.00
CA ALA A 443 -7.44 -12.36 -8.86
C ALA A 443 -6.65 -11.53 -9.89
N VAL A 444 -5.58 -10.86 -9.44
CA VAL A 444 -4.69 -10.08 -10.33
C VAL A 444 -3.98 -10.97 -11.35
N LEU A 445 -3.37 -12.09 -10.93
CA LEU A 445 -2.72 -13.03 -11.85
C LEU A 445 -3.71 -13.67 -12.84
N LEU A 446 -4.91 -13.99 -12.38
CA LEU A 446 -5.94 -14.55 -13.24
C LEU A 446 -6.35 -13.55 -14.34
N GLY A 447 -6.63 -12.29 -13.98
CA GLY A 447 -6.90 -11.24 -14.94
C GLY A 447 -5.76 -11.08 -15.97
N HIS A 448 -4.51 -11.09 -15.50
CA HIS A 448 -3.31 -11.01 -16.33
C HIS A 448 -3.20 -12.14 -17.37
N HIS A 449 -3.61 -13.34 -16.99
CA HIS A 449 -3.67 -14.49 -17.92
C HIS A 449 -4.98 -14.57 -18.71
N TRP A 450 -5.99 -13.72 -18.42
CA TRP A 450 -7.32 -13.81 -19.02
C TRP A 450 -7.35 -13.30 -20.45
N ASN A 451 -6.98 -14.16 -21.37
CA ASN A 451 -6.95 -13.86 -22.78
C ASN A 451 -7.65 -14.95 -23.60
N ARG A 452 -8.28 -14.59 -24.70
CA ARG A 452 -9.05 -15.50 -25.55
C ARG A 452 -10.15 -16.27 -24.79
N VAL A 453 -10.73 -15.62 -23.80
CA VAL A 453 -11.95 -16.05 -23.11
C VAL A 453 -13.07 -15.14 -23.60
N THR A 454 -14.29 -15.61 -23.74
CA THR A 454 -15.42 -14.76 -24.16
C THR A 454 -15.64 -13.63 -23.16
N THR A 455 -16.55 -12.71 -23.49
CA THR A 455 -16.98 -11.65 -22.58
C THR A 455 -17.23 -12.21 -21.19
N THR A 456 -16.63 -11.57 -20.20
CA THR A 456 -16.66 -12.05 -18.82
C THR A 456 -17.31 -11.01 -17.92
N GLN A 457 -18.40 -11.41 -17.27
CA GLN A 457 -19.09 -10.65 -16.24
C GLN A 457 -18.44 -10.97 -14.90
N VAL A 458 -17.79 -9.99 -14.27
CA VAL A 458 -17.07 -10.17 -13.00
C VAL A 458 -17.93 -9.70 -11.84
N TYR A 459 -18.09 -10.54 -10.84
CA TYR A 459 -18.93 -10.27 -9.69
C TYR A 459 -18.11 -9.97 -8.44
N GLU A 460 -18.58 -8.97 -7.67
CA GLU A 460 -18.05 -8.66 -6.34
C GLU A 460 -19.07 -9.08 -5.26
N HIS A 461 -18.55 -9.65 -4.18
CA HIS A 461 -19.32 -10.08 -3.03
C HIS A 461 -19.66 -8.88 -2.12
N LEU A 462 -20.92 -8.66 -1.82
CA LEU A 462 -21.42 -7.53 -1.02
C LEU A 462 -21.51 -7.80 0.49
N GLY A 463 -21.08 -8.99 0.91
CA GLY A 463 -21.33 -9.48 2.28
C GLY A 463 -22.66 -10.23 2.35
N GLY A 464 -22.81 -11.13 3.32
CA GLY A 464 -23.96 -12.04 3.34
C GLY A 464 -24.03 -12.89 2.06
N PRO A 465 -25.22 -13.21 1.52
CA PRO A 465 -25.38 -14.02 0.33
C PRO A 465 -25.32 -13.22 -0.99
N ASP A 466 -25.12 -11.90 -0.96
CA ASP A 466 -25.35 -11.03 -2.11
C ASP A 466 -24.10 -10.79 -2.95
N TYR A 467 -24.30 -10.72 -4.27
CA TYR A 467 -23.29 -10.38 -5.26
C TYR A 467 -23.82 -9.26 -6.19
N VAL A 468 -22.88 -8.48 -6.73
CA VAL A 468 -23.18 -7.47 -7.76
C VAL A 468 -22.25 -7.66 -8.95
N ARG A 469 -22.77 -7.48 -10.16
CA ARG A 469 -21.93 -7.38 -11.34
C ARG A 469 -21.13 -6.08 -11.29
N ALA A 470 -19.84 -6.20 -10.99
CA ALA A 470 -18.94 -5.06 -10.87
C ALA A 470 -18.41 -4.61 -12.24
N PHE A 471 -17.93 -5.56 -13.06
CA PHE A 471 -17.26 -5.24 -14.32
C PHE A 471 -17.63 -6.21 -15.43
N THR A 472 -17.52 -5.71 -16.66
CA THR A 472 -17.49 -6.52 -17.88
C THR A 472 -16.10 -6.41 -18.51
N VAL A 473 -15.47 -7.55 -18.77
CA VAL A 473 -14.17 -7.66 -19.44
C VAL A 473 -14.36 -8.35 -20.78
N ASP A 474 -14.02 -7.64 -21.85
CA ASP A 474 -14.13 -8.16 -23.22
C ASP A 474 -12.98 -9.12 -23.55
N ALA A 475 -13.23 -10.00 -24.57
CA ALA A 475 -12.36 -11.07 -25.03
C ALA A 475 -10.95 -10.60 -25.47
#